data_8f5f0073d50a26d113ca9e3ab91c5677
#
_entry.id   8f5f0073d50a26d113ca9e3ab91c5677
#
_cell.length_a   1.000
_cell.length_b   1.000
_cell.length_c   1.000
_cell.angle_alpha   90.00
_cell.angle_beta   90.00
_cell.angle_gamma   90.00
#
_symmetry.space_group_name_H-M   'P 1'
#
loop_
_entity.id
_entity.type
_entity.pdbx_description
1 polymer ?
#
loop_
_entity_poly.entity_id
_entity_poly.type
_entity_poly.pdbx_seq_one_letter_code
_entity_poly.pdbx_strand_id
1 'polypeptide(L)'
;MAICKIKNGKGKCGTCRIHIIAAAVLIIACAVIYIADYYHADEASIEVYTEQYDNEVIVETPDKDMTVFIPQEPIAGFIFYPGGKVEASAYEPLMTACADKGILSILVEMPGNLAVLDVKAADGLQEMYPEVEEWYIGGHSLGGSMAASYASDRADRLSGVILLGAYSTADLKVADLDVLSIYGSEDKVLNKMKYEDNLTNLPDDYKEIVIDGGCHAGFGMYGAQDGDGTPTIT
;
A
#
# COMPACT_ATOMS: atom_id res chain seq x y z
N MET A 1 -22.30 48.96 52.74
CA MET A 1 -22.95 48.57 51.49
C MET A 1 -21.93 48.74 50.40
N ALA A 2 -21.18 47.64 50.08
CA ALA A 2 -20.08 47.67 49.13
C ALA A 2 -20.53 46.96 47.84
N ILE A 3 -20.59 47.74 46.75
CA ILE A 3 -21.00 47.29 45.43
C ILE A 3 -19.80 46.61 44.76
N CYS A 4 -19.87 45.31 44.62
CA CYS A 4 -18.91 44.51 43.90
C CYS A 4 -19.07 44.75 42.38
N LYS A 5 -18.12 45.42 41.74
CA LYS A 5 -18.06 45.57 40.28
C LYS A 5 -17.58 44.27 39.64
N ILE A 6 -18.47 43.59 38.94
CA ILE A 6 -18.14 42.46 38.07
C ILE A 6 -17.38 42.99 36.84
N LYS A 7 -16.07 42.69 36.76
CA LYS A 7 -15.27 42.97 35.56
C LYS A 7 -15.61 41.95 34.48
N ASN A 8 -16.15 42.43 33.36
CA ASN A 8 -16.45 41.66 32.15
C ASN A 8 -15.21 40.92 31.58
N GLY A 9 -15.19 39.61 31.68
CA GLY A 9 -14.15 38.72 31.17
C GLY A 9 -14.25 38.43 29.65
N LYS A 10 -14.36 39.43 28.77
CA LYS A 10 -14.48 39.24 27.32
C LYS A 10 -13.15 39.10 26.59
N GLY A 11 -11.99 39.27 27.22
CA GLY A 11 -10.67 39.27 26.58
C GLY A 11 -10.01 37.89 26.38
N LYS A 12 -10.33 36.90 27.21
CA LYS A 12 -9.64 35.58 27.17
C LYS A 12 -10.17 34.60 26.13
N CYS A 13 -11.39 34.78 25.64
CA CYS A 13 -12.00 33.86 24.67
C CYS A 13 -11.48 34.08 23.22
N GLY A 14 -11.18 35.31 22.85
CA GLY A 14 -10.67 35.65 21.50
C GLY A 14 -9.26 35.14 21.26
N THR A 15 -8.35 35.33 22.24
CA THR A 15 -6.95 34.87 22.13
C THR A 15 -6.85 33.34 22.06
N CYS A 16 -7.65 32.63 22.86
CA CYS A 16 -7.70 31.16 22.81
C CYS A 16 -8.17 30.63 21.45
N ARG A 17 -9.19 31.27 20.85
CA ARG A 17 -9.66 30.91 19.50
C ARG A 17 -8.60 31.13 18.42
N ILE A 18 -7.84 32.25 18.49
CA ILE A 18 -6.77 32.54 17.54
C ILE A 18 -5.67 31.47 17.63
N HIS A 19 -5.25 31.06 18.84
CA HIS A 19 -4.25 30.02 18.99
C HIS A 19 -4.72 28.65 18.49
N ILE A 20 -5.99 28.30 18.69
CA ILE A 20 -6.57 27.05 18.18
C ILE A 20 -6.58 27.05 16.64
N ILE A 21 -6.99 28.15 16.01
CA ILE A 21 -6.99 28.28 14.55
C ILE A 21 -5.55 28.23 14.01
N ALA A 22 -4.61 28.92 14.62
CA ALA A 22 -3.20 28.88 14.22
C ALA A 22 -2.60 27.49 14.33
N ALA A 23 -2.90 26.75 15.41
CA ALA A 23 -2.47 25.37 15.58
C ALA A 23 -3.10 24.43 14.53
N ALA A 24 -4.38 24.59 14.22
CA ALA A 24 -5.07 23.83 13.19
C ALA A 24 -4.46 24.09 11.80
N VAL A 25 -4.19 25.36 11.46
CA VAL A 25 -3.54 25.72 10.19
C VAL A 25 -2.13 25.12 10.09
N LEU A 26 -1.35 25.15 11.17
CA LEU A 26 -0.03 24.55 11.22
C LEU A 26 -0.09 23.02 11.03
N ILE A 27 -1.02 22.34 11.69
CA ILE A 27 -1.21 20.89 11.52
C ILE A 27 -1.59 20.55 10.07
N ILE A 28 -2.51 21.32 9.48
CA ILE A 28 -2.91 21.10 8.07
C ILE A 28 -1.72 21.35 7.14
N ALA A 29 -0.94 22.41 7.36
CA ALA A 29 0.24 22.70 6.56
C ALA A 29 1.29 21.58 6.67
N CYS A 30 1.56 21.06 7.87
CA CYS A 30 2.44 19.92 8.08
C CYS A 30 1.92 18.65 7.38
N ALA A 31 0.62 18.40 7.44
CA ALA A 31 0.01 17.25 6.77
C ALA A 31 0.12 17.36 5.24
N VAL A 32 -0.13 18.55 4.67
CA VAL A 32 0.01 18.80 3.23
C VAL A 32 1.47 18.60 2.79
N ILE A 33 2.43 19.14 3.53
CA ILE A 33 3.86 18.95 3.23
C ILE A 33 4.23 17.47 3.31
N TYR A 34 3.76 16.75 4.32
CA TYR A 34 4.02 15.32 4.50
C TYR A 34 3.49 14.47 3.35
N ILE A 35 2.26 14.77 2.86
CA ILE A 35 1.63 14.07 1.75
C ILE A 35 2.30 14.41 0.40
N ALA A 36 2.74 15.67 0.23
CA ALA A 36 3.41 16.13 -0.99
C ALA A 36 4.86 15.63 -1.13
N ASP A 37 5.46 15.14 -0.06
CA ASP A 37 6.80 14.58 -0.05
C ASP A 37 6.70 13.06 -0.19
N TYR A 38 6.84 12.51 -1.42
CA TYR A 38 6.73 11.09 -1.72
C TYR A 38 7.74 10.68 -2.81
N TYR A 39 7.98 9.38 -2.93
CA TYR A 39 8.85 8.79 -3.93
C TYR A 39 8.12 8.72 -5.27
N HIS A 40 8.66 9.41 -6.27
CA HIS A 40 8.15 9.40 -7.62
C HIS A 40 8.56 8.15 -8.37
N ALA A 41 7.73 7.69 -9.28
CA ALA A 41 8.04 6.62 -10.21
C ALA A 41 9.17 7.04 -11.17
N ASP A 42 10.06 6.12 -11.48
CA ASP A 42 11.07 6.27 -12.53
C ASP A 42 10.47 5.86 -13.87
N GLU A 43 9.77 6.80 -14.51
CA GLU A 43 9.05 6.56 -15.76
C GLU A 43 9.96 5.97 -16.86
N ALA A 44 11.23 6.42 -16.95
CA ALA A 44 12.15 5.92 -17.96
C ALA A 44 12.52 4.45 -17.74
N SER A 45 12.72 4.04 -16.49
CA SER A 45 12.96 2.62 -16.15
C SER A 45 11.72 1.77 -16.35
N ILE A 46 10.53 2.31 -16.04
CA ILE A 46 9.25 1.63 -16.25
C ILE A 46 9.02 1.35 -17.73
N GLU A 47 9.20 2.35 -18.61
CA GLU A 47 9.05 2.20 -20.06
C GLU A 47 9.95 1.10 -20.61
N VAL A 48 11.26 1.14 -20.28
CA VAL A 48 12.23 0.13 -20.72
C VAL A 48 11.87 -1.28 -20.24
N TYR A 49 11.32 -1.40 -19.01
CA TYR A 49 10.97 -2.69 -18.45
C TYR A 49 9.68 -3.25 -19.07
N THR A 50 8.66 -2.42 -19.24
CA THR A 50 7.37 -2.84 -19.80
C THR A 50 7.47 -3.19 -21.29
N GLU A 51 8.37 -2.57 -22.05
CA GLU A 51 8.66 -2.94 -23.44
C GLU A 51 9.18 -4.39 -23.62
N GLN A 52 9.65 -5.02 -22.54
CA GLN A 52 10.12 -6.41 -22.58
C GLN A 52 8.96 -7.43 -22.59
N TYR A 53 7.78 -7.02 -22.16
CA TYR A 53 6.58 -7.84 -22.18
C TYR A 53 5.83 -7.63 -23.50
N ASP A 54 5.47 -8.73 -24.14
CA ASP A 54 4.80 -8.72 -25.45
C ASP A 54 3.43 -8.04 -25.31
N ASN A 55 2.92 -7.47 -26.43
CA ASN A 55 1.70 -6.65 -26.51
C ASN A 55 0.38 -7.38 -26.19
N GLU A 56 0.42 -8.45 -25.40
CA GLU A 56 -0.75 -9.25 -25.03
C GLU A 56 -1.46 -8.78 -23.76
N VAL A 57 -0.85 -7.86 -23.01
CA VAL A 57 -1.46 -7.26 -21.80
C VAL A 57 -2.18 -5.98 -22.19
N ILE A 58 -3.47 -5.91 -21.91
CA ILE A 58 -4.26 -4.69 -22.09
C ILE A 58 -4.21 -3.88 -20.80
N VAL A 59 -3.81 -2.61 -20.90
CA VAL A 59 -3.78 -1.70 -19.75
C VAL A 59 -4.93 -0.70 -19.87
N GLU A 60 -5.79 -0.66 -18.87
CA GLU A 60 -6.93 0.24 -18.79
C GLU A 60 -6.92 1.03 -17.49
N THR A 61 -7.43 2.26 -17.56
CA THR A 61 -7.65 3.12 -16.38
C THR A 61 -9.14 3.46 -16.33
N PRO A 62 -10.00 2.52 -15.85
CA PRO A 62 -11.44 2.71 -15.85
C PRO A 62 -11.90 3.79 -14.86
N ASP A 63 -11.12 4.06 -13.83
CA ASP A 63 -11.28 5.17 -12.90
C ASP A 63 -9.90 5.78 -12.62
N LYS A 64 -9.88 7.03 -12.17
CA LYS A 64 -8.66 7.77 -11.80
C LYS A 64 -7.89 7.15 -10.61
N ASP A 65 -8.56 6.30 -9.84
CA ASP A 65 -8.01 5.72 -8.62
C ASP A 65 -7.53 4.27 -8.82
N MET A 66 -7.42 3.79 -10.08
CA MET A 66 -6.88 2.46 -10.38
C MET A 66 -6.38 2.33 -11.82
N THR A 67 -5.39 1.45 -12.01
CA THR A 67 -4.94 0.94 -13.31
C THR A 67 -5.08 -0.58 -13.32
N VAL A 68 -5.63 -1.12 -14.41
CA VAL A 68 -5.91 -2.55 -14.55
C VAL A 68 -5.07 -3.12 -15.68
N PHE A 69 -4.40 -4.23 -15.41
CA PHE A 69 -3.56 -4.98 -16.33
C PHE A 69 -4.25 -6.30 -16.63
N ILE A 70 -4.80 -6.42 -17.84
CA ILE A 70 -5.71 -7.49 -18.25
C ILE A 70 -4.94 -8.46 -19.15
N PRO A 71 -4.73 -9.73 -18.74
CA PRO A 71 -4.19 -10.78 -19.60
C PRO A 71 -5.22 -11.26 -20.61
N GLN A 72 -4.82 -11.98 -21.65
CA GLN A 72 -5.74 -12.56 -22.63
C GLN A 72 -6.74 -13.55 -21.99
N GLU A 73 -6.27 -14.41 -21.11
CA GLU A 73 -7.07 -15.39 -20.37
C GLU A 73 -6.71 -15.31 -18.87
N PRO A 74 -7.51 -14.60 -18.06
CA PRO A 74 -7.27 -14.49 -16.64
C PRO A 74 -7.47 -15.83 -15.92
N ILE A 75 -6.45 -16.28 -15.20
CA ILE A 75 -6.52 -17.47 -14.34
C ILE A 75 -6.76 -17.13 -12.87
N ALA A 76 -6.42 -15.92 -12.46
CA ALA A 76 -6.65 -15.36 -11.12
C ALA A 76 -6.64 -13.84 -11.17
N GLY A 77 -7.13 -13.19 -10.13
CA GLY A 77 -7.08 -11.75 -9.92
C GLY A 77 -6.17 -11.36 -8.76
N PHE A 78 -5.50 -10.23 -8.90
CA PHE A 78 -4.62 -9.68 -7.88
C PHE A 78 -4.87 -8.18 -7.69
N ILE A 79 -5.28 -7.79 -6.49
CA ILE A 79 -5.45 -6.39 -6.11
C ILE A 79 -4.21 -5.94 -5.34
N PHE A 80 -3.56 -4.88 -5.79
CA PHE A 80 -2.29 -4.42 -5.24
C PHE A 80 -2.39 -3.04 -4.60
N TYR A 81 -1.93 -2.94 -3.34
CA TYR A 81 -1.80 -1.71 -2.57
C TYR A 81 -0.34 -1.22 -2.55
N PRO A 82 -0.06 -0.02 -3.10
CA PRO A 82 1.27 0.58 -3.12
C PRO A 82 1.87 0.81 -1.74
N GLY A 83 3.19 0.89 -1.70
CA GLY A 83 3.93 1.29 -0.50
C GLY A 83 3.60 2.72 -0.05
N GLY A 84 3.70 2.97 1.26
CA GLY A 84 3.43 4.30 1.80
C GLY A 84 4.38 5.36 1.23
N LYS A 85 3.83 6.48 0.75
CA LYS A 85 4.58 7.57 0.11
C LYS A 85 5.30 7.15 -1.17
N VAL A 86 4.81 6.16 -1.88
CA VAL A 86 5.31 5.75 -3.19
C VAL A 86 4.21 5.94 -4.23
N GLU A 87 4.55 6.53 -5.36
CA GLU A 87 3.65 6.70 -6.50
C GLU A 87 3.23 5.33 -7.04
N ALA A 88 1.92 5.16 -7.30
CA ALA A 88 1.38 3.86 -7.69
C ALA A 88 2.01 3.32 -8.96
N SER A 89 2.24 4.18 -9.96
CA SER A 89 2.85 3.80 -11.24
C SER A 89 4.24 3.14 -11.11
N ALA A 90 4.95 3.34 -9.98
CA ALA A 90 6.20 2.63 -9.70
C ALA A 90 6.04 1.09 -9.64
N TYR A 91 4.82 0.59 -9.51
CA TYR A 91 4.52 -0.86 -9.46
C TYR A 91 3.92 -1.40 -10.77
N GLU A 92 3.73 -0.58 -11.79
CA GLU A 92 3.24 -1.03 -13.10
C GLU A 92 4.05 -2.17 -13.70
N PRO A 93 5.40 -2.17 -13.64
CA PRO A 93 6.18 -3.30 -14.14
C PRO A 93 5.88 -4.63 -13.45
N LEU A 94 5.66 -4.60 -12.13
CA LEU A 94 5.27 -5.79 -11.38
C LEU A 94 3.87 -6.27 -11.80
N MET A 95 2.93 -5.35 -11.97
CA MET A 95 1.56 -5.69 -12.42
C MET A 95 1.55 -6.22 -13.85
N THR A 96 2.35 -5.61 -14.74
CA THR A 96 2.53 -6.10 -16.12
C THR A 96 3.11 -7.52 -16.13
N ALA A 97 4.13 -7.78 -15.31
CA ALA A 97 4.72 -9.11 -15.19
C ALA A 97 3.74 -10.16 -14.65
N CYS A 98 2.85 -9.78 -13.73
CA CYS A 98 1.78 -10.63 -13.24
C CYS A 98 0.76 -10.92 -14.36
N ALA A 99 0.36 -9.90 -15.11
CA ALA A 99 -0.58 -10.05 -16.21
C ALA A 99 -0.02 -10.91 -17.36
N ASP A 100 1.28 -10.78 -17.67
CA ASP A 100 1.97 -11.68 -18.61
C ASP A 100 1.87 -13.16 -18.20
N LYS A 101 1.68 -13.44 -16.93
CA LYS A 101 1.49 -14.81 -16.39
C LYS A 101 0.01 -15.20 -16.20
N GLY A 102 -0.93 -14.42 -16.76
CA GLY A 102 -2.36 -14.70 -16.68
C GLY A 102 -3.05 -14.18 -15.41
N ILE A 103 -2.40 -13.30 -14.64
CA ILE A 103 -3.01 -12.75 -13.43
C ILE A 103 -3.55 -11.35 -13.73
N LEU A 104 -4.89 -11.21 -13.78
CA LEU A 104 -5.54 -9.91 -13.88
C LEU A 104 -5.13 -9.07 -12.67
N SER A 105 -4.39 -7.99 -12.89
CA SER A 105 -3.82 -7.20 -11.81
C SER A 105 -4.44 -5.82 -11.72
N ILE A 106 -4.91 -5.43 -10.54
CA ILE A 106 -5.50 -4.12 -10.27
C ILE A 106 -4.55 -3.35 -9.33
N LEU A 107 -3.90 -2.35 -9.86
CA LEU A 107 -3.09 -1.41 -9.11
C LEU A 107 -3.96 -0.27 -8.61
N VAL A 108 -4.10 -0.13 -7.30
CA VAL A 108 -4.95 0.88 -6.69
C VAL A 108 -4.14 2.14 -6.37
N GLU A 109 -4.64 3.31 -6.77
CA GLU A 109 -4.06 4.58 -6.33
C GLU A 109 -4.62 4.96 -4.96
N MET A 110 -3.74 5.19 -4.00
CA MET A 110 -4.14 5.51 -2.64
C MET A 110 -4.17 7.02 -2.39
N PRO A 111 -5.18 7.53 -1.65
CA PRO A 111 -5.24 8.94 -1.29
C PRO A 111 -3.95 9.42 -0.64
N GLY A 112 -3.28 10.40 -1.25
CA GLY A 112 -2.00 10.92 -0.76
C GLY A 112 -0.87 9.88 -0.68
N ASN A 113 -0.91 8.84 -1.51
CA ASN A 113 0.02 7.71 -1.52
C ASN A 113 0.09 6.97 -0.16
N LEU A 114 -1.03 6.89 0.58
CA LEU A 114 -1.11 6.29 1.90
C LEU A 114 -2.31 5.32 2.01
N ALA A 115 -2.06 4.02 1.91
CA ALA A 115 -3.09 2.98 1.99
C ALA A 115 -3.89 2.99 3.31
N VAL A 116 -3.32 3.55 4.37
CA VAL A 116 -4.03 3.72 5.66
C VAL A 116 -5.22 4.70 5.57
N LEU A 117 -5.25 5.57 4.55
CA LEU A 117 -6.35 6.53 4.35
C LEU A 117 -7.55 5.89 3.64
N ASP A 118 -7.35 4.76 2.95
CA ASP A 118 -8.42 3.99 2.32
C ASP A 118 -8.11 2.48 2.31
N VAL A 119 -8.23 1.85 3.46
CA VAL A 119 -8.02 0.39 3.59
C VAL A 119 -9.06 -0.41 2.77
N LYS A 120 -10.21 0.21 2.47
CA LYS A 120 -11.32 -0.43 1.75
C LYS A 120 -11.33 -0.15 0.25
N ALA A 121 -10.27 0.38 -0.30
CA ALA A 121 -10.17 0.70 -1.73
C ALA A 121 -10.42 -0.51 -2.65
N ALA A 122 -10.27 -1.75 -2.14
CA ALA A 122 -10.58 -2.97 -2.89
C ALA A 122 -12.08 -3.34 -2.92
N ASP A 123 -12.93 -2.67 -2.14
CA ASP A 123 -14.38 -2.99 -2.14
C ASP A 123 -14.98 -2.75 -3.54
N GLY A 124 -15.62 -3.76 -4.11
CA GLY A 124 -16.29 -3.69 -5.41
C GLY A 124 -15.41 -3.98 -6.63
N LEU A 125 -14.09 -4.11 -6.49
CA LEU A 125 -13.21 -4.33 -7.65
C LEU A 125 -13.37 -5.74 -8.25
N GLN A 126 -13.58 -6.75 -7.43
CA GLN A 126 -13.80 -8.13 -7.89
C GLN A 126 -15.07 -8.27 -8.74
N GLU A 127 -16.12 -7.53 -8.42
CA GLU A 127 -17.39 -7.54 -9.13
C GLU A 127 -17.30 -6.97 -10.55
N MET A 128 -16.24 -6.23 -10.87
CA MET A 128 -15.99 -5.71 -12.21
C MET A 128 -15.52 -6.81 -13.18
N TYR A 129 -14.99 -7.91 -12.64
CA TYR A 129 -14.41 -9.02 -13.42
C TYR A 129 -15.00 -10.37 -12.95
N PRO A 130 -16.29 -10.62 -13.20
CA PRO A 130 -17.01 -11.79 -12.68
C PRO A 130 -16.52 -13.13 -13.25
N GLU A 131 -15.73 -13.10 -14.33
CA GLU A 131 -15.08 -14.27 -14.91
C GLU A 131 -13.88 -14.78 -14.09
N VAL A 132 -13.35 -13.97 -13.16
CA VAL A 132 -12.24 -14.34 -12.30
C VAL A 132 -12.77 -14.88 -10.97
N GLU A 133 -12.52 -16.17 -10.72
CA GLU A 133 -13.03 -16.87 -9.52
C GLU A 133 -12.11 -16.73 -8.32
N GLU A 134 -10.78 -16.77 -8.53
CA GLU A 134 -9.77 -16.72 -7.47
C GLU A 134 -9.15 -15.32 -7.37
N TRP A 135 -9.28 -14.71 -6.19
CA TRP A 135 -8.76 -13.39 -5.94
C TRP A 135 -7.74 -13.35 -4.81
N TYR A 136 -6.65 -12.69 -5.06
CA TYR A 136 -5.61 -12.38 -4.08
C TYR A 136 -5.55 -10.87 -3.86
N ILE A 137 -5.17 -10.48 -2.65
CA ILE A 137 -4.84 -9.08 -2.35
C ILE A 137 -3.44 -9.03 -1.77
N GLY A 138 -2.73 -7.95 -2.02
CA GLY A 138 -1.40 -7.78 -1.46
C GLY A 138 -0.91 -6.36 -1.60
N GLY A 139 0.35 -6.18 -1.30
CA GLY A 139 0.96 -4.87 -1.44
C GLY A 139 2.35 -4.81 -0.84
N HIS A 140 2.96 -3.66 -1.04
CA HIS A 140 4.30 -3.38 -0.55
C HIS A 140 4.25 -2.57 0.75
N SER A 141 5.10 -2.93 1.72
CA SER A 141 5.31 -2.14 2.94
C SER A 141 3.99 -1.79 3.66
N LEU A 142 3.66 -0.51 3.82
CA LEU A 142 2.39 -0.05 4.39
C LEU A 142 1.18 -0.59 3.61
N GLY A 143 1.27 -0.64 2.27
CA GLY A 143 0.22 -1.20 1.43
C GLY A 143 -0.05 -2.67 1.74
N GLY A 144 1.01 -3.48 1.89
CA GLY A 144 0.88 -4.89 2.27
C GLY A 144 0.23 -5.09 3.65
N SER A 145 0.60 -4.26 4.63
CA SER A 145 -0.03 -4.30 5.96
C SER A 145 -1.51 -3.90 5.91
N MET A 146 -1.90 -2.95 5.06
CA MET A 146 -3.30 -2.54 4.88
C MET A 146 -4.09 -3.56 4.06
N ALA A 147 -3.48 -4.20 3.06
CA ALA A 147 -4.06 -5.31 2.32
C ALA A 147 -4.37 -6.50 3.26
N ALA A 148 -3.45 -6.83 4.17
CA ALA A 148 -3.70 -7.84 5.19
C ALA A 148 -4.85 -7.47 6.15
N SER A 149 -4.93 -6.20 6.53
CA SER A 149 -6.05 -5.70 7.34
C SER A 149 -7.39 -5.80 6.59
N TYR A 150 -7.41 -5.48 5.31
CA TYR A 150 -8.59 -5.67 4.46
C TYR A 150 -8.98 -7.15 4.37
N ALA A 151 -7.99 -8.03 4.12
CA ALA A 151 -8.23 -9.46 3.97
C ALA A 151 -8.79 -10.10 5.24
N SER A 152 -8.35 -9.66 6.43
CA SER A 152 -8.89 -10.19 7.70
C SER A 152 -10.39 -9.91 7.87
N ASP A 153 -10.90 -8.82 7.29
CA ASP A 153 -12.31 -8.44 7.32
C ASP A 153 -13.14 -9.02 6.15
N ARG A 154 -12.47 -9.57 5.12
CA ARG A 154 -13.05 -9.99 3.83
C ARG A 154 -12.53 -11.34 3.35
N ALA A 155 -12.15 -12.21 4.27
CA ALA A 155 -11.55 -13.50 3.97
C ALA A 155 -12.42 -14.40 3.07
N ASP A 156 -13.73 -14.29 3.22
CA ASP A 156 -14.72 -15.03 2.42
C ASP A 156 -14.72 -14.65 0.92
N ARG A 157 -14.01 -13.62 0.54
CA ARG A 157 -13.92 -13.08 -0.83
C ARG A 157 -12.54 -13.24 -1.45
N LEU A 158 -11.59 -13.79 -0.74
CA LEU A 158 -10.18 -13.86 -1.13
C LEU A 158 -9.64 -15.27 -0.98
N SER A 159 -8.79 -15.67 -1.92
CA SER A 159 -8.02 -16.93 -1.85
C SER A 159 -6.72 -16.74 -1.03
N GLY A 160 -6.16 -15.53 -0.98
CA GLY A 160 -4.94 -15.31 -0.21
C GLY A 160 -4.44 -13.88 -0.17
N VAL A 161 -3.32 -13.71 0.55
CA VAL A 161 -2.65 -12.44 0.81
C VAL A 161 -1.17 -12.52 0.44
N ILE A 162 -0.66 -11.48 -0.26
CA ILE A 162 0.74 -11.37 -0.66
C ILE A 162 1.37 -10.15 0.03
N LEU A 163 2.38 -10.40 0.86
CA LEU A 163 3.08 -9.39 1.65
C LEU A 163 4.48 -9.16 1.06
N LEU A 164 4.72 -7.99 0.47
CA LEU A 164 6.03 -7.60 -0.07
C LEU A 164 6.71 -6.62 0.89
N GLY A 165 7.80 -7.01 1.54
CA GLY A 165 8.48 -6.20 2.56
C GLY A 165 7.53 -5.71 3.67
N ALA A 166 6.55 -6.52 4.05
CA ALA A 166 5.45 -6.15 4.94
C ALA A 166 5.16 -7.23 5.99
N TYR A 167 4.40 -6.88 7.02
CA TYR A 167 3.86 -7.82 8.00
C TYR A 167 2.39 -7.51 8.31
N SER A 168 1.64 -8.52 8.72
CA SER A 168 0.24 -8.37 9.12
C SER A 168 0.12 -8.12 10.62
N THR A 169 -0.53 -7.02 11.01
CA THR A 169 -0.98 -6.81 12.40
C THR A 169 -2.37 -7.36 12.66
N ALA A 170 -3.09 -7.76 11.60
CA ALA A 170 -4.38 -8.42 11.68
C ALA A 170 -4.20 -9.95 11.75
N ASP A 171 -5.09 -10.63 12.44
CA ASP A 171 -5.09 -12.09 12.54
C ASP A 171 -5.64 -12.70 11.23
N LEU A 172 -4.77 -13.39 10.50
CA LEU A 172 -5.10 -14.12 9.26
C LEU A 172 -5.27 -15.61 9.48
N LYS A 173 -5.04 -16.15 10.70
CA LYS A 173 -5.15 -17.59 11.02
C LYS A 173 -6.57 -18.11 10.98
N VAL A 174 -7.54 -17.24 11.33
CA VAL A 174 -8.97 -17.63 11.38
C VAL A 174 -9.63 -17.63 10.00
N ALA A 175 -8.90 -17.15 9.00
CA ALA A 175 -9.32 -17.11 7.62
C ALA A 175 -8.65 -18.27 6.85
N ASP A 176 -9.37 -18.96 6.02
CA ASP A 176 -8.83 -20.00 5.12
C ASP A 176 -8.15 -19.30 3.93
N LEU A 177 -7.07 -18.56 4.23
CA LEU A 177 -6.32 -17.72 3.29
C LEU A 177 -4.92 -18.26 3.10
N ASP A 178 -4.51 -18.45 1.86
CA ASP A 178 -3.09 -18.64 1.54
C ASP A 178 -2.30 -17.34 1.84
N VAL A 179 -1.16 -17.45 2.51
CA VAL A 179 -0.31 -16.28 2.76
C VAL A 179 1.09 -16.51 2.20
N LEU A 180 1.52 -15.55 1.37
CA LEU A 180 2.87 -15.47 0.83
C LEU A 180 3.55 -14.20 1.33
N SER A 181 4.66 -14.36 2.05
CA SER A 181 5.50 -13.26 2.53
C SER A 181 6.82 -13.25 1.78
N ILE A 182 7.17 -12.11 1.18
CA ILE A 182 8.40 -11.93 0.41
C ILE A 182 9.12 -10.69 0.92
N TYR A 183 10.43 -10.79 1.24
CA TYR A 183 11.26 -9.63 1.58
C TYR A 183 12.71 -9.82 1.13
N GLY A 184 13.46 -8.74 1.04
CA GLY A 184 14.86 -8.77 0.68
C GLY A 184 15.79 -9.03 1.88
N SER A 185 16.91 -9.74 1.67
CA SER A 185 17.90 -9.94 2.75
C SER A 185 18.56 -8.64 3.19
N GLU A 186 18.68 -7.67 2.27
CA GLU A 186 19.24 -6.33 2.51
C GLU A 186 18.17 -5.28 2.88
N ASP A 187 16.90 -5.68 3.03
CA ASP A 187 15.84 -4.79 3.48
C ASP A 187 16.11 -4.28 4.91
N LYS A 188 16.31 -2.96 5.04
CA LYS A 188 16.53 -2.25 6.31
C LYS A 188 15.38 -1.34 6.73
N VAL A 189 14.34 -1.25 5.90
CA VAL A 189 13.11 -0.52 6.20
C VAL A 189 12.13 -1.42 6.94
N LEU A 190 12.00 -2.67 6.52
CA LEU A 190 11.20 -3.67 7.22
C LEU A 190 11.72 -3.86 8.64
N ASN A 191 10.90 -3.53 9.63
CA ASN A 191 11.26 -3.78 11.03
C ASN A 191 11.21 -5.29 11.31
N LYS A 192 12.36 -5.95 11.23
CA LYS A 192 12.47 -7.41 11.34
C LYS A 192 11.97 -7.96 12.68
N MET A 193 12.17 -7.22 13.78
CA MET A 193 11.63 -7.62 15.09
C MET A 193 10.10 -7.63 15.08
N LYS A 194 9.48 -6.57 14.53
CA LYS A 194 8.01 -6.54 14.37
C LYS A 194 7.52 -7.58 13.36
N TYR A 195 8.29 -7.83 12.31
CA TYR A 195 7.96 -8.89 11.35
C TYR A 195 7.89 -10.25 12.06
N GLU A 196 8.93 -10.62 12.81
CA GLU A 196 9.01 -11.86 13.58
C GLU A 196 7.91 -11.95 14.64
N ASP A 197 7.66 -10.89 15.40
CA ASP A 197 6.59 -10.82 16.41
C ASP A 197 5.19 -11.07 15.79
N ASN A 198 4.97 -10.62 14.56
CA ASN A 198 3.69 -10.71 13.87
C ASN A 198 3.54 -11.98 13.01
N LEU A 199 4.53 -12.84 12.88
CA LEU A 199 4.38 -14.17 12.26
C LEU A 199 3.29 -15.00 12.95
N THR A 200 3.05 -14.74 14.23
CA THR A 200 1.95 -15.35 14.98
C THR A 200 0.56 -15.02 14.46
N ASN A 201 0.41 -14.04 13.61
CA ASN A 201 -0.86 -13.65 12.96
C ASN A 201 -1.08 -14.40 11.64
N LEU A 202 -0.07 -15.12 11.11
CA LEU A 202 -0.17 -15.84 9.85
C LEU A 202 -0.60 -17.30 10.07
N PRO A 203 -1.29 -17.94 9.10
CA PRO A 203 -1.59 -19.38 9.16
C PRO A 203 -0.28 -20.18 9.25
N ASP A 204 -0.34 -21.38 9.82
CA ASP A 204 0.86 -22.19 10.12
C ASP A 204 1.58 -22.69 8.83
N ASP A 205 0.89 -22.70 7.70
CA ASP A 205 1.37 -23.12 6.38
C ASP A 205 1.72 -21.95 5.44
N TYR A 206 1.81 -20.72 5.98
CA TYR A 206 2.26 -19.58 5.19
C TYR A 206 3.59 -19.86 4.51
N LYS A 207 3.81 -19.26 3.35
CA LYS A 207 5.07 -19.37 2.62
C LYS A 207 5.90 -18.11 2.79
N GLU A 208 7.20 -18.29 3.05
CA GLU A 208 8.15 -17.21 3.12
C GLU A 208 9.20 -17.34 2.00
N ILE A 209 9.50 -16.23 1.34
CA ILE A 209 10.58 -16.12 0.37
C ILE A 209 11.48 -14.95 0.77
N VAL A 210 12.76 -15.24 0.99
CA VAL A 210 13.78 -14.22 1.18
C VAL A 210 14.55 -14.05 -0.13
N ILE A 211 14.48 -12.85 -0.73
CA ILE A 211 15.25 -12.51 -1.93
C ILE A 211 16.65 -12.15 -1.48
N ASP A 212 17.61 -13.04 -1.74
CA ASP A 212 19.00 -12.79 -1.39
C ASP A 212 19.57 -11.61 -2.18
N GLY A 213 20.14 -10.63 -1.47
CA GLY A 213 20.62 -9.38 -2.04
C GLY A 213 19.53 -8.35 -2.39
N GLY A 214 18.25 -8.66 -2.21
CA GLY A 214 17.15 -7.71 -2.42
C GLY A 214 17.03 -6.70 -1.28
N CYS A 215 16.59 -5.48 -1.59
CA CYS A 215 16.29 -4.42 -0.62
C CYS A 215 14.78 -4.07 -0.63
N HIS A 216 14.35 -3.21 0.29
CA HIS A 216 12.95 -2.80 0.41
C HIS A 216 12.43 -2.13 -0.86
N ALA A 217 13.18 -1.15 -1.36
CA ALA A 217 12.81 -0.39 -2.56
C ALA A 217 12.78 -1.24 -3.84
N GLY A 218 13.36 -2.45 -3.83
CA GLY A 218 13.40 -3.35 -4.99
C GLY A 218 12.04 -3.90 -5.44
N PHE A 219 10.97 -3.68 -4.68
CA PHE A 219 9.62 -4.07 -5.07
C PHE A 219 8.91 -3.06 -5.99
N GLY A 220 9.49 -1.89 -6.24
CA GLY A 220 8.92 -0.87 -7.11
C GLY A 220 10.00 -0.05 -7.83
N MET A 221 9.65 0.58 -8.94
CA MET A 221 10.56 1.42 -9.71
C MET A 221 10.45 2.89 -9.31
N TYR A 222 10.98 3.24 -8.12
CA TYR A 222 11.03 4.61 -7.58
C TYR A 222 12.41 5.01 -7.05
N GLY A 223 13.42 4.20 -7.37
CA GLY A 223 14.79 4.46 -6.96
C GLY A 223 15.09 4.06 -5.51
N ALA A 224 16.17 4.62 -4.96
CA ALA A 224 16.60 4.32 -3.60
C ALA A 224 15.68 4.95 -2.57
N GLN A 225 15.42 4.23 -1.48
CA GLN A 225 14.63 4.70 -0.35
C GLN A 225 15.53 5.06 0.83
N ASP A 226 15.22 6.17 1.51
CA ASP A 226 15.96 6.62 2.69
C ASP A 226 15.90 5.56 3.81
N GLY A 227 17.07 5.21 4.32
CA GLY A 227 17.22 4.22 5.40
C GLY A 227 17.20 2.76 4.94
N ASP A 228 17.03 2.49 3.65
CA ASP A 228 17.07 1.14 3.10
C ASP A 228 18.50 0.61 2.93
N GLY A 229 18.61 -0.70 2.70
CA GLY A 229 19.84 -1.37 2.34
C GLY A 229 20.27 -1.08 0.90
N THR A 230 21.50 -1.47 0.57
CA THR A 230 21.98 -1.43 -0.81
C THR A 230 21.79 -2.80 -1.44
N PRO A 231 21.01 -2.92 -2.55
CA PRO A 231 20.82 -4.20 -3.18
C PRO A 231 22.13 -4.71 -3.78
N THR A 232 22.33 -6.02 -3.77
CA THR A 232 23.46 -6.71 -4.43
C THR A 232 23.02 -7.47 -5.67
N ILE A 233 21.75 -7.38 -5.99
CA ILE A 233 21.13 -7.90 -7.22
C ILE A 233 20.61 -6.73 -8.07
N THR A 234 20.41 -6.98 -9.36
CA THR A 234 19.83 -6.04 -10.33
C THR A 234 18.40 -6.46 -10.65
#